data_b7d5dcd6cf206218d809de046609e06f
#
_entry.id   b7d5dcd6cf206218d809de046609e06f
#
_cell.length_a   1.000
_cell.length_b   1.000
_cell.length_c   1.000
_cell.angle_alpha   90.00
_cell.angle_beta   90.00
_cell.angle_gamma   90.00
#
_symmetry.space_group_name_H-M   'P 1'
#
loop_
_entity.id
_entity.type
_entity.pdbx_description
1 polymer ?
#
loop_
_entity_poly.entity_id
_entity_poly.type
_entity_poly.pdbx_seq_one_letter_code
_entity_poly.pdbx_strand_id
1 'polypeptide(L)'
;GLVGAAVSDLPGIDKLCGHSHAKGVQISFSSLRADRLSPGLLAALKQSKVKTATIAPEAGTDRLRRVINKGLSENDILTAATTLVENGIPNLKLYFMIGLPTETMSDVEAITQTVKKIKHRFLASSRARKKIGHITVSLNSFVPKPFTPFQWCAMEEIGVLKTKIKKIKSELKKVPNLRINSDVPRWA
;
A
#
# COMPACT_ATOMS: atom_id res chain seq x y z
N GLY A 1 16.19 7.18 -6.44
CA GLY A 1 15.09 6.25 -6.15
C GLY A 1 14.85 5.28 -7.31
N LEU A 2 14.46 4.07 -6.98
CA LEU A 2 14.03 3.09 -7.98
C LEU A 2 12.51 3.24 -8.18
N VAL A 3 12.09 3.51 -9.42
CA VAL A 3 10.70 3.76 -9.78
C VAL A 3 10.25 2.74 -10.83
N GLY A 4 9.12 2.11 -10.58
CA GLY A 4 8.51 1.13 -11.49
C GLY A 4 7.35 0.42 -10.81
N ALA A 5 6.53 -0.28 -11.60
CA ALA A 5 5.32 -0.95 -11.11
C ALA A 5 5.61 -2.13 -10.17
N ALA A 6 6.75 -2.79 -10.33
CA ALA A 6 7.11 -4.01 -9.60
C ALA A 6 8.63 -4.13 -9.41
N VAL A 7 9.29 -3.04 -8.98
CA VAL A 7 10.77 -3.04 -8.85
C VAL A 7 11.25 -4.08 -7.85
N SER A 8 10.50 -4.36 -6.79
CA SER A 8 10.82 -5.40 -5.81
C SER A 8 10.79 -6.83 -6.39
N ASP A 9 10.18 -7.01 -7.56
CA ASP A 9 10.04 -8.32 -8.20
C ASP A 9 11.16 -8.61 -9.23
N LEU A 10 12.04 -7.64 -9.46
CA LEU A 10 13.12 -7.79 -10.45
C LEU A 10 14.03 -8.95 -10.07
N PRO A 11 14.30 -9.88 -11.01
CA PRO A 11 15.33 -10.89 -10.80
C PRO A 11 16.65 -10.21 -10.44
N GLY A 12 17.27 -10.64 -9.34
CA GLY A 12 18.54 -10.08 -8.89
C GLY A 12 18.44 -8.78 -8.11
N ILE A 13 17.25 -8.36 -7.64
CA ILE A 13 17.08 -7.17 -6.81
C ILE A 13 18.00 -7.19 -5.58
N ASP A 14 18.20 -8.35 -4.96
CA ASP A 14 19.10 -8.50 -3.82
C ASP A 14 20.56 -8.23 -4.20
N LYS A 15 21.00 -8.65 -5.38
CA LYS A 15 22.34 -8.34 -5.90
C LYS A 15 22.51 -6.85 -6.15
N LEU A 16 21.48 -6.19 -6.71
CA LEU A 16 21.46 -4.74 -6.89
C LEU A 16 21.56 -4.01 -5.56
N CYS A 17 20.77 -4.43 -4.58
CA CYS A 17 20.80 -3.91 -3.23
C CYS A 17 22.17 -4.07 -2.58
N GLY A 18 22.80 -5.24 -2.67
CA GLY A 18 24.14 -5.51 -2.16
C GLY A 18 25.22 -4.68 -2.84
N HIS A 19 25.18 -4.52 -4.16
CA HIS A 19 26.11 -3.66 -4.91
C HIS A 19 25.99 -2.19 -4.53
N SER A 20 24.76 -1.70 -4.40
CA SER A 20 24.53 -0.32 -3.99
C SER A 20 25.06 -0.05 -2.58
N HIS A 21 24.87 -1.02 -1.69
CA HIS A 21 25.42 -0.95 -0.34
C HIS A 21 26.95 -0.87 -0.34
N ALA A 22 27.62 -1.76 -1.06
CA ALA A 22 29.08 -1.80 -1.16
C ALA A 22 29.67 -0.47 -1.71
N LYS A 23 28.90 0.26 -2.51
CA LYS A 23 29.28 1.57 -3.05
C LYS A 23 28.78 2.77 -2.23
N GLY A 24 28.19 2.55 -1.05
CA GLY A 24 27.64 3.62 -0.21
C GLY A 24 26.42 4.33 -0.81
N VAL A 25 25.76 3.75 -1.83
CA VAL A 25 24.60 4.34 -2.49
C VAL A 25 23.33 4.01 -1.72
N GLN A 26 22.56 5.05 -1.35
CA GLN A 26 21.25 4.88 -0.73
C GLN A 26 20.17 4.56 -1.78
N ILE A 27 19.33 3.59 -1.47
CA ILE A 27 18.22 3.16 -2.34
C ILE A 27 16.89 3.51 -1.69
N SER A 28 15.95 3.96 -2.51
CA SER A 28 14.53 4.08 -2.14
C SER A 28 13.65 3.50 -3.24
N PHE A 29 12.48 3.01 -2.86
CA PHE A 29 11.50 2.41 -3.76
C PHE A 29 10.21 3.23 -3.75
N SER A 30 9.57 3.37 -4.92
CA SER A 30 8.27 4.04 -5.03
C SER A 30 7.17 3.25 -4.33
N SER A 31 7.19 1.93 -4.47
CA SER A 31 6.30 0.99 -3.79
C SER A 31 6.95 -0.39 -3.70
N LEU A 32 6.48 -1.17 -2.73
CA LEU A 32 6.92 -2.55 -2.47
C LEU A 32 5.74 -3.50 -2.62
N ARG A 33 5.98 -4.66 -3.22
CA ARG A 33 5.01 -5.76 -3.15
C ARG A 33 5.07 -6.41 -1.79
N ALA A 34 3.90 -6.64 -1.19
CA ALA A 34 3.80 -7.18 0.15
C ALA A 34 4.35 -8.62 0.28
N ASP A 35 4.20 -9.42 -0.77
CA ASP A 35 4.67 -10.81 -0.84
C ASP A 35 6.14 -10.97 -1.29
N ARG A 36 6.87 -9.86 -1.51
CA ARG A 36 8.23 -9.87 -2.08
C ARG A 36 9.22 -9.06 -1.25
N LEU A 37 9.13 -9.14 0.07
CA LEU A 37 10.07 -8.50 0.99
C LEU A 37 11.22 -9.44 1.33
N SER A 38 12.23 -9.51 0.48
CA SER A 38 13.42 -10.34 0.71
C SER A 38 14.32 -9.77 1.83
N PRO A 39 15.13 -10.61 2.50
CA PRO A 39 16.07 -10.15 3.51
C PRO A 39 17.06 -9.10 2.96
N GLY A 40 17.53 -9.26 1.72
CA GLY A 40 18.44 -8.32 1.06
C GLY A 40 17.79 -6.96 0.84
N LEU A 41 16.54 -6.94 0.38
CA LEU A 41 15.74 -5.72 0.23
C LEU A 41 15.54 -5.01 1.57
N LEU A 42 15.17 -5.73 2.62
CA LEU A 42 14.95 -5.18 3.96
C LEU A 42 16.25 -4.58 4.53
N ALA A 43 17.38 -5.25 4.35
CA ALA A 43 18.68 -4.75 4.74
C ALA A 43 19.02 -3.43 4.02
N ALA A 44 18.79 -3.36 2.70
CA ALA A 44 19.02 -2.15 1.91
C ALA A 44 18.15 -0.97 2.34
N LEU A 45 16.86 -1.23 2.63
CA LEU A 45 15.94 -0.20 3.15
C LEU A 45 16.40 0.34 4.51
N LYS A 46 16.84 -0.54 5.40
CA LYS A 46 17.37 -0.18 6.72
C LYS A 46 18.63 0.65 6.62
N GLN A 47 19.59 0.23 5.80
CA GLN A 47 20.85 0.93 5.56
C GLN A 47 20.63 2.31 4.91
N SER A 48 19.71 2.38 3.97
CA SER A 48 19.31 3.65 3.33
C SER A 48 18.51 4.56 4.26
N LYS A 49 18.29 4.16 5.52
CA LYS A 49 17.54 4.91 6.54
C LYS A 49 16.16 5.34 6.06
N VAL A 50 15.51 4.48 5.27
CA VAL A 50 14.16 4.73 4.74
C VAL A 50 13.19 4.96 5.90
N LYS A 51 12.46 6.07 5.87
CA LYS A 51 11.49 6.44 6.93
C LYS A 51 10.08 5.99 6.64
N THR A 52 9.75 5.78 5.37
CA THR A 52 8.40 5.41 4.94
C THR A 52 8.48 4.33 3.87
N ALA A 53 7.81 3.21 4.10
CA ALA A 53 7.61 2.20 3.08
C ALA A 53 6.19 2.29 2.52
N THR A 54 6.07 2.12 1.22
CA THR A 54 4.78 2.14 0.51
C THR A 54 4.42 0.73 0.10
N ILE A 55 3.22 0.28 0.49
CA ILE A 55 2.60 -0.97 0.06
C ILE A 55 1.33 -0.62 -0.70
N ALA A 56 1.02 -1.36 -1.75
CA ALA A 56 -0.18 -1.18 -2.55
C ALA A 56 -1.12 -2.40 -2.44
N PRO A 57 -1.99 -2.47 -1.42
CA PRO A 57 -3.03 -3.50 -1.35
C PRO A 57 -4.02 -3.42 -2.52
N GLU A 58 -4.25 -2.25 -3.06
CA GLU A 58 -5.15 -1.84 -4.14
C GLU A 58 -6.63 -1.98 -3.81
N ALA A 59 -7.05 -3.06 -3.15
CA ALA A 59 -8.45 -3.33 -2.83
C ALA A 59 -8.62 -3.86 -1.39
N GLY A 60 -9.83 -3.74 -0.84
CA GLY A 60 -10.14 -4.18 0.51
C GLY A 60 -10.27 -5.70 0.67
N THR A 61 -10.73 -6.40 -0.35
CA THR A 61 -11.00 -7.84 -0.30
C THR A 61 -10.08 -8.64 -1.20
N ASP A 62 -9.82 -9.91 -0.83
CA ASP A 62 -9.10 -10.87 -1.68
C ASP A 62 -9.83 -11.11 -3.00
N ARG A 63 -11.17 -11.09 -2.97
CA ARG A 63 -11.99 -11.19 -4.18
C ARG A 63 -11.64 -10.11 -5.18
N LEU A 64 -11.67 -8.85 -4.74
CA LEU A 64 -11.44 -7.73 -5.64
C LEU A 64 -9.96 -7.63 -6.06
N ARG A 65 -9.02 -8.02 -5.19
CA ARG A 65 -7.62 -8.18 -5.57
C ARG A 65 -7.41 -9.21 -6.68
N ARG A 66 -8.16 -10.33 -6.67
CA ARG A 66 -8.14 -11.30 -7.77
C ARG A 66 -8.71 -10.73 -9.07
N VAL A 67 -9.77 -9.92 -9.00
CA VAL A 67 -10.34 -9.25 -10.21
C VAL A 67 -9.28 -8.42 -10.93
N ILE A 68 -8.44 -7.69 -10.19
CA ILE A 68 -7.37 -6.88 -10.78
C ILE A 68 -6.04 -7.63 -10.93
N ASN A 69 -6.06 -8.95 -10.77
CA ASN A 69 -4.88 -9.83 -10.87
C ASN A 69 -3.71 -9.40 -9.95
N LYS A 70 -4.03 -8.88 -8.76
CA LYS A 70 -2.98 -8.43 -7.82
C LYS A 70 -2.23 -9.59 -7.16
N GLY A 71 -2.87 -10.74 -6.96
CA GLY A 71 -2.24 -11.94 -6.41
C GLY A 71 -1.75 -11.80 -4.97
N LEU A 72 -2.34 -10.91 -4.17
CA LEU A 72 -2.01 -10.69 -2.76
C LEU A 72 -3.17 -11.10 -1.86
N SER A 73 -2.89 -11.81 -0.79
CA SER A 73 -3.84 -12.08 0.29
C SER A 73 -3.80 -10.99 1.37
N GLU A 74 -4.83 -10.92 2.20
CA GLU A 74 -4.82 -10.05 3.37
C GLU A 74 -3.65 -10.39 4.31
N ASN A 75 -3.33 -11.67 4.45
CA ASN A 75 -2.21 -12.10 5.30
C ASN A 75 -0.86 -11.59 4.80
N ASP A 76 -0.62 -11.58 3.50
CA ASP A 76 0.62 -11.03 2.92
C ASP A 76 0.78 -9.55 3.28
N ILE A 77 -0.31 -8.78 3.16
CA ILE A 77 -0.34 -7.35 3.50
C ILE A 77 -0.05 -7.12 4.98
N LEU A 78 -0.68 -7.91 5.85
CA LEU A 78 -0.50 -7.81 7.30
C LEU A 78 0.93 -8.21 7.71
N THR A 79 1.46 -9.26 7.13
CA THR A 79 2.83 -9.72 7.37
C THR A 79 3.85 -8.69 6.90
N ALA A 80 3.67 -8.15 5.69
CA ALA A 80 4.54 -7.09 5.18
C ALA A 80 4.57 -5.86 6.08
N ALA A 81 3.40 -5.41 6.56
CA ALA A 81 3.33 -4.28 7.48
C ALA A 81 4.11 -4.53 8.77
N THR A 82 3.99 -5.72 9.36
CA THR A 82 4.72 -6.14 10.55
C THR A 82 6.22 -6.17 10.28
N THR A 83 6.64 -6.87 9.22
CA THR A 83 8.05 -7.05 8.84
C THR A 83 8.75 -5.71 8.60
N LEU A 84 8.12 -4.78 7.89
CA LEU A 84 8.68 -3.45 7.63
C LEU A 84 8.92 -2.66 8.92
N VAL A 85 7.95 -2.67 9.84
CA VAL A 85 8.08 -1.99 11.13
C VAL A 85 9.17 -2.64 11.97
N GLU A 86 9.24 -3.95 12.05
CA GLU A 86 10.27 -4.69 12.79
C GLU A 86 11.68 -4.45 12.22
N ASN A 87 11.79 -4.18 10.94
CA ASN A 87 13.05 -3.81 10.29
C ASN A 87 13.39 -2.31 10.38
N GLY A 88 12.65 -1.54 11.19
CA GLY A 88 13.01 -0.16 11.53
C GLY A 88 12.42 0.91 10.66
N ILE A 89 11.45 0.59 9.81
CA ILE A 89 10.74 1.56 9.00
C ILE A 89 9.51 2.06 9.78
N PRO A 90 9.55 3.29 10.31
CA PRO A 90 8.54 3.74 11.27
C PRO A 90 7.20 4.13 10.63
N ASN A 91 7.16 4.41 9.34
CA ASN A 91 5.94 4.87 8.68
C ASN A 91 5.55 3.97 7.52
N LEU A 92 4.25 3.75 7.37
CA LEU A 92 3.68 3.01 6.24
C LEU A 92 2.79 3.91 5.40
N LYS A 93 2.84 3.74 4.09
CA LYS A 93 1.89 4.33 3.15
C LYS A 93 1.17 3.20 2.42
N LEU A 94 -0.15 3.25 2.43
CA LEU A 94 -1.02 2.23 1.85
C LEU A 94 -1.79 2.85 0.69
N TYR A 95 -1.71 2.24 -0.49
CA TYR A 95 -2.50 2.65 -1.64
C TYR A 95 -3.71 1.74 -1.83
N PHE A 96 -4.88 2.37 -2.02
CA PHE A 96 -6.11 1.70 -2.41
C PHE A 96 -6.75 2.43 -3.57
N MET A 97 -7.34 1.66 -4.49
CA MET A 97 -8.21 2.16 -5.54
C MET A 97 -9.68 2.06 -5.12
N ILE A 98 -10.48 3.02 -5.56
CA ILE A 98 -11.92 3.08 -5.33
C ILE A 98 -12.62 3.16 -6.69
N GLY A 99 -13.74 2.47 -6.85
CA GLY A 99 -14.47 2.39 -8.11
C GLY A 99 -13.89 1.38 -9.08
N LEU A 100 -13.26 0.34 -8.57
CA LEU A 100 -12.81 -0.79 -9.40
C LEU A 100 -14.01 -1.52 -10.02
N PRO A 101 -13.85 -2.08 -11.23
CA PRO A 101 -14.88 -2.94 -11.80
C PRO A 101 -15.33 -4.03 -10.83
N THR A 102 -16.64 -4.22 -10.70
CA THR A 102 -17.30 -5.14 -9.76
C THR A 102 -17.14 -4.82 -8.26
N GLU A 103 -16.64 -3.62 -7.91
CA GLU A 103 -16.53 -3.20 -6.51
C GLU A 103 -17.90 -3.02 -5.86
N THR A 104 -18.09 -3.60 -4.70
CA THR A 104 -19.27 -3.45 -3.85
C THR A 104 -18.98 -2.61 -2.62
N MET A 105 -20.03 -2.18 -1.91
CA MET A 105 -19.85 -1.47 -0.64
C MET A 105 -19.13 -2.33 0.41
N SER A 106 -19.32 -3.65 0.38
CA SER A 106 -18.59 -4.57 1.27
C SER A 106 -17.09 -4.55 1.00
N ASP A 107 -16.66 -4.39 -0.26
CA ASP A 107 -15.24 -4.27 -0.60
C ASP A 107 -14.67 -2.94 -0.09
N VAL A 108 -15.45 -1.87 -0.15
CA VAL A 108 -15.09 -0.55 0.40
C VAL A 108 -14.96 -0.60 1.93
N GLU A 109 -15.90 -1.25 2.61
CA GLU A 109 -15.85 -1.45 4.06
C GLU A 109 -14.64 -2.29 4.47
N ALA A 110 -14.30 -3.31 3.69
CA ALA A 110 -13.14 -4.13 3.92
C ALA A 110 -11.81 -3.33 3.90
N ILE A 111 -11.72 -2.22 3.17
CA ILE A 111 -10.56 -1.33 3.22
C ILE A 111 -10.36 -0.81 4.65
N THR A 112 -11.42 -0.35 5.30
CA THR A 112 -11.34 0.18 6.67
C THR A 112 -10.96 -0.91 7.67
N GLN A 113 -11.48 -2.13 7.49
CA GLN A 113 -11.13 -3.27 8.34
C GLN A 113 -9.66 -3.67 8.16
N THR A 114 -9.19 -3.78 6.93
CA THR A 114 -7.78 -4.08 6.63
C THR A 114 -6.86 -3.02 7.23
N VAL A 115 -7.17 -1.73 7.09
CA VAL A 115 -6.40 -0.64 7.69
C VAL A 115 -6.37 -0.74 9.22
N LYS A 116 -7.49 -1.05 9.87
CA LYS A 116 -7.56 -1.25 11.32
C LYS A 116 -6.72 -2.45 11.77
N LYS A 117 -6.76 -3.57 11.05
CA LYS A 117 -5.92 -4.75 11.33
C LYS A 117 -4.44 -4.43 11.17
N ILE A 118 -4.05 -3.75 10.09
CA ILE A 118 -2.67 -3.27 9.90
C ILE A 118 -2.26 -2.37 11.06
N LYS A 119 -3.13 -1.43 11.45
CA LYS A 119 -2.85 -0.52 12.58
C LYS A 119 -2.63 -1.26 13.88
N HIS A 120 -3.42 -2.28 14.16
CA HIS A 120 -3.25 -3.10 15.37
C HIS A 120 -1.87 -3.79 15.38
N ARG A 121 -1.49 -4.48 14.30
CA ARG A 121 -0.18 -5.13 14.16
C ARG A 121 0.96 -4.11 14.22
N PHE A 122 0.81 -2.99 13.53
CA PHE A 122 1.76 -1.87 13.53
C PHE A 122 2.04 -1.36 14.96
N LEU A 123 1.02 -1.18 15.78
CA LEU A 123 1.18 -0.75 17.17
C LEU A 123 1.89 -1.80 18.01
N ALA A 124 1.52 -3.08 17.87
CA ALA A 124 2.16 -4.16 18.58
C ALA A 124 3.68 -4.21 18.30
N SER A 125 4.08 -4.18 17.04
CA SER A 125 5.50 -4.17 16.64
C SER A 125 6.23 -2.87 17.00
N SER A 126 5.52 -1.72 17.05
CA SER A 126 6.12 -0.42 17.40
C SER A 126 6.40 -0.28 18.90
N ARG A 127 5.63 -0.94 19.77
CA ARG A 127 5.83 -0.89 21.24
C ARG A 127 7.23 -1.34 21.65
N ALA A 128 7.73 -2.40 21.05
CA ALA A 128 9.07 -2.92 21.31
C ALA A 128 10.18 -1.90 20.98
N ARG A 129 9.89 -0.90 20.16
CA ARG A 129 10.86 0.12 19.69
C ARG A 129 10.73 1.48 20.38
N LYS A 130 9.78 1.66 21.29
CA LYS A 130 9.49 2.94 21.96
C LYS A 130 9.25 4.11 21.01
N LYS A 131 8.94 3.85 19.73
CA LYS A 131 8.71 4.86 18.71
C LYS A 131 7.52 4.48 17.84
N ILE A 132 6.44 5.23 17.96
CA ILE A 132 5.23 5.05 17.17
C ILE A 132 5.29 6.00 15.97
N GLY A 133 5.30 5.44 14.77
CA GLY A 133 5.18 6.20 13.52
C GLY A 133 3.72 6.44 13.13
N HIS A 134 3.49 6.69 11.85
CA HIS A 134 2.15 6.92 11.30
C HIS A 134 1.88 6.04 10.08
N ILE A 135 0.60 5.82 9.83
CA ILE A 135 0.10 5.16 8.62
C ILE A 135 -0.59 6.22 7.76
N THR A 136 -0.23 6.30 6.49
CA THR A 136 -0.93 7.13 5.51
C THR A 136 -1.71 6.23 4.57
N VAL A 137 -3.01 6.41 4.48
CA VAL A 137 -3.89 5.74 3.52
C VAL A 137 -4.13 6.71 2.36
N SER A 138 -3.76 6.30 1.16
CA SER A 138 -4.03 7.05 -0.08
C SER A 138 -5.12 6.34 -0.87
N LEU A 139 -6.22 7.05 -1.12
CA LEU A 139 -7.38 6.57 -1.86
C LEU A 139 -7.38 7.26 -3.22
N ASN A 140 -7.21 6.48 -4.28
CA ASN A 140 -7.20 6.97 -5.65
C ASN A 140 -8.41 6.40 -6.39
N SER A 141 -9.08 7.21 -7.20
CA SER A 141 -10.15 6.70 -8.05
C SER A 141 -9.59 5.86 -9.18
N PHE A 142 -10.25 4.74 -9.47
CA PHE A 142 -9.93 3.96 -10.65
C PHE A 142 -10.26 4.76 -11.90
N VAL A 143 -9.29 4.85 -12.82
CA VAL A 143 -9.47 5.45 -14.16
C VAL A 143 -9.03 4.41 -15.19
N PRO A 144 -9.92 3.97 -16.08
CA PRO A 144 -9.56 3.06 -17.17
C PRO A 144 -8.43 3.63 -18.00
N LYS A 145 -7.43 2.83 -18.31
CA LYS A 145 -6.29 3.25 -19.12
C LYS A 145 -6.27 2.46 -20.43
N PRO A 146 -5.91 3.10 -21.54
CA PRO A 146 -5.74 2.39 -22.80
C PRO A 146 -4.68 1.29 -22.68
N PHE A 147 -4.81 0.26 -23.48
CA PHE A 147 -3.93 -0.92 -23.53
C PHE A 147 -3.87 -1.72 -22.21
N THR A 148 -4.92 -1.61 -21.39
CA THR A 148 -5.07 -2.45 -20.17
C THR A 148 -6.31 -3.33 -20.28
N PRO A 149 -6.41 -4.44 -19.51
CA PRO A 149 -7.60 -5.30 -19.53
C PRO A 149 -8.91 -4.58 -19.23
N PHE A 150 -8.84 -3.46 -18.49
CA PHE A 150 -10.01 -2.66 -18.09
C PHE A 150 -10.25 -1.43 -18.97
N GLN A 151 -9.58 -1.32 -20.12
CA GLN A 151 -9.68 -0.14 -20.98
C GLN A 151 -11.11 0.21 -21.45
N TRP A 152 -12.00 -0.78 -21.51
CA TRP A 152 -13.40 -0.64 -21.92
C TRP A 152 -14.40 -0.60 -20.76
N CYS A 153 -13.90 -0.67 -19.52
CA CYS A 153 -14.77 -0.51 -18.35
C CYS A 153 -15.14 0.96 -18.18
N ALA A 154 -16.37 1.22 -17.79
CA ALA A 154 -16.77 2.56 -17.41
C ALA A 154 -16.08 2.95 -16.09
N MET A 155 -15.72 4.22 -15.97
CA MET A 155 -15.38 4.81 -14.68
C MET A 155 -16.65 4.96 -13.84
N GLU A 156 -16.54 4.74 -12.55
CA GLU A 156 -17.68 4.92 -11.64
C GLU A 156 -18.08 6.39 -11.52
N GLU A 157 -19.38 6.65 -11.34
CA GLU A 157 -19.89 8.01 -11.20
C GLU A 157 -19.24 8.77 -10.04
N ILE A 158 -18.94 10.04 -10.25
CA ILE A 158 -18.24 10.91 -9.28
C ILE A 158 -19.00 11.00 -7.96
N GLY A 159 -20.34 11.03 -7.98
CA GLY A 159 -21.18 11.05 -6.78
C GLY A 159 -21.00 9.80 -5.92
N VAL A 160 -20.93 8.64 -6.57
CA VAL A 160 -20.73 7.36 -5.90
C VAL A 160 -19.30 7.27 -5.33
N LEU A 161 -18.29 7.65 -6.11
CA LEU A 161 -16.89 7.72 -5.64
C LEU A 161 -16.75 8.61 -4.40
N LYS A 162 -17.34 9.81 -4.41
CA LYS A 162 -17.35 10.72 -3.26
C LYS A 162 -18.00 10.08 -2.03
N THR A 163 -19.09 9.36 -2.22
CA THR A 163 -19.80 8.66 -1.13
C THR A 163 -18.93 7.58 -0.51
N LYS A 164 -18.30 6.73 -1.33
CA LYS A 164 -17.38 5.69 -0.88
C LYS A 164 -16.19 6.28 -0.11
N ILE A 165 -15.55 7.31 -0.66
CA ILE A 165 -14.42 8.00 -0.01
C ILE A 165 -14.85 8.64 1.31
N LYS A 166 -16.02 9.30 1.35
CA LYS A 166 -16.57 9.89 2.57
C LYS A 166 -16.79 8.85 3.66
N LYS A 167 -17.33 7.67 3.29
CA LYS A 167 -17.51 6.54 4.22
C LYS A 167 -16.20 6.11 4.83
N ILE A 168 -15.18 5.81 4.02
CA ILE A 168 -13.85 5.41 4.51
C ILE A 168 -13.26 6.48 5.45
N LYS A 169 -13.32 7.76 5.03
CA LYS A 169 -12.82 8.87 5.84
C LYS A 169 -13.52 8.97 7.19
N SER A 170 -14.84 8.85 7.22
CA SER A 170 -15.62 8.92 8.47
C SER A 170 -15.27 7.82 9.46
N GLU A 171 -15.05 6.59 8.96
CA GLU A 171 -14.72 5.44 9.80
C GLU A 171 -13.26 5.46 10.33
N LEU A 172 -12.35 6.03 9.56
CA LEU A 172 -10.92 6.08 9.92
C LEU A 172 -10.51 7.39 10.61
N LYS A 173 -11.33 8.45 10.57
CA LYS A 173 -11.03 9.77 11.16
C LYS A 173 -10.65 9.70 12.65
N LYS A 174 -11.23 8.76 13.38
CA LYS A 174 -11.01 8.60 14.83
C LYS A 174 -9.81 7.70 15.16
N VAL A 175 -9.14 7.14 14.16
CA VAL A 175 -8.00 6.24 14.39
C VAL A 175 -6.72 7.10 14.56
N PRO A 176 -6.07 7.06 15.73
CA PRO A 176 -4.90 7.90 16.00
C PRO A 176 -3.71 7.49 15.13
N ASN A 177 -2.82 8.45 14.83
CA ASN A 177 -1.62 8.25 14.00
C ASN A 177 -1.92 7.70 12.59
N LEU A 178 -3.11 8.01 12.05
CA LEU A 178 -3.53 7.65 10.71
C LEU A 178 -3.85 8.94 9.94
N ARG A 179 -3.33 9.03 8.72
CA ARG A 179 -3.61 10.12 7.78
C ARG A 179 -4.31 9.56 6.56
N ILE A 180 -5.27 10.28 6.01
CA ILE A 180 -5.99 9.86 4.81
C ILE A 180 -5.82 10.92 3.75
N ASN A 181 -5.22 10.55 2.64
CA ASN A 181 -5.15 11.34 1.43
C ASN A 181 -6.15 10.75 0.42
N SER A 182 -6.83 11.59 -0.30
CA SER A 182 -7.67 11.14 -1.42
C SER A 182 -7.63 12.15 -2.53
N ASP A 183 -7.46 11.68 -3.74
CA ASP A 183 -7.72 12.50 -4.89
C ASP A 183 -9.23 12.64 -5.07
N VAL A 184 -9.68 13.88 -5.27
CA VAL A 184 -11.08 14.14 -5.61
C VAL A 184 -11.13 14.14 -7.14
N PRO A 185 -11.83 13.20 -7.76
CA PRO A 185 -11.99 13.22 -9.20
C PRO A 185 -12.77 14.49 -9.58
N ARG A 186 -12.06 15.49 -10.07
CA ARG A 186 -12.66 16.71 -10.59
C ARG A 186 -12.80 16.67 -12.10
N TRP A 187 -12.01 15.81 -12.74
CA TRP A 187 -11.87 15.71 -14.18
C TRP A 187 -11.64 14.23 -14.55
N ALA A 188 -12.69 13.53 -14.81
CA ALA A 188 -12.66 12.22 -15.44
C ALA A 188 -13.81 12.17 -16.46
#